data_bbb3227fb1a6067c98e19ef20e5d6f1c
#
_entry.id   bbb3227fb1a6067c98e19ef20e5d6f1c
#
_cell.length_a   1.000
_cell.length_b   1.000
_cell.length_c   1.000
_cell.angle_alpha   90.00
_cell.angle_beta   90.00
_cell.angle_gamma   90.00
#
_symmetry.space_group_name_H-M   'P 1'
#
loop_
_entity.id
_entity.type
_entity.pdbx_description
1 polymer ?
#
loop_
_entity_poly.entity_id
_entity_poly.type
_entity_poly.pdbx_seq_one_letter_code
_entity_poly.pdbx_strand_id
1 'polypeptide(L)'
;METIFALCSAPGKAGVAVIRVSGPEAWDATRRLCGTLPELRQMAVRVLRDKQGNALDEALIVCFEKKRSFTGEDICEFHLHGSTAVISAVLTELSENPCLKSAEPGEFTRQALENGRLDLAQVEGLADLIDAETEMQRRQAQRVLAGAIGDSAKIWREDLIRAACLLEATIDFVDED
;
A
#
# COMPACT_ATOMS: atom_id res chain seq x y z
N MET A 1 -9.44 -10.88 -3.17
CA MET A 1 -8.30 -10.41 -2.34
C MET A 1 -8.80 -10.24 -0.91
N GLU A 2 -8.04 -10.64 0.10
CA GLU A 2 -8.41 -10.52 1.50
C GLU A 2 -8.23 -9.07 1.97
N THR A 3 -9.01 -8.65 2.96
CA THR A 3 -8.82 -7.36 3.62
C THR A 3 -7.80 -7.52 4.73
N ILE A 4 -6.73 -6.74 4.68
CA ILE A 4 -5.63 -6.80 5.64
C ILE A 4 -5.52 -5.51 6.45
N PHE A 5 -4.98 -5.63 7.67
CA PHE A 5 -4.71 -4.48 8.54
C PHE A 5 -3.40 -4.63 9.28
N ALA A 6 -2.72 -3.52 9.53
CA ALA A 6 -1.51 -3.48 10.36
C ALA A 6 -1.19 -2.06 10.85
N LEU A 7 -0.33 -1.99 11.87
CA LEU A 7 0.41 -0.78 12.22
C LEU A 7 1.44 -0.48 11.12
N CYS A 8 1.35 0.71 10.52
CA CYS A 8 2.25 1.16 9.43
C CYS A 8 3.34 2.12 9.92
N SER A 9 3.20 2.72 11.09
CA SER A 9 4.26 3.50 11.72
C SER A 9 5.20 2.61 12.52
N ALA A 10 6.40 3.14 12.85
CA ALA A 10 7.36 2.40 13.68
C ALA A 10 6.73 2.00 15.04
N PRO A 11 7.03 0.80 15.55
CA PRO A 11 6.52 0.36 16.84
C PRO A 11 7.11 1.21 17.98
N GLY A 12 6.32 1.41 19.05
CA GLY A 12 6.73 2.14 20.24
C GLY A 12 5.81 3.32 20.59
N LYS A 13 6.20 4.08 21.60
CA LYS A 13 5.46 5.27 22.02
C LYS A 13 5.80 6.45 21.11
N ALA A 14 4.79 7.07 20.52
CA ALA A 14 4.91 8.24 19.65
C ALA A 14 3.75 9.20 19.85
N GLY A 15 3.83 10.41 19.29
CA GLY A 15 2.68 11.33 19.28
C GLY A 15 1.54 10.81 18.39
N VAL A 16 1.90 10.14 17.29
CA VAL A 16 0.95 9.58 16.31
C VAL A 16 1.38 8.18 15.93
N ALA A 17 0.40 7.27 15.80
CA ALA A 17 0.56 5.95 15.19
C ALA A 17 -0.46 5.82 14.05
N VAL A 18 -0.08 5.14 12.98
CA VAL A 18 -0.94 4.93 11.81
C VAL A 18 -1.26 3.45 11.68
N ILE A 19 -2.54 3.10 11.77
CA ILE A 19 -3.04 1.77 11.40
C ILE A 19 -3.72 1.89 10.04
N ARG A 20 -3.41 0.97 9.13
CA ARG A 20 -4.02 0.88 7.80
C ARG A 20 -4.86 -0.39 7.69
N VAL A 21 -6.02 -0.23 7.06
CA VAL A 21 -6.87 -1.35 6.61
C VAL A 21 -6.99 -1.24 5.09
N SER A 22 -6.73 -2.31 4.36
CA SER A 22 -6.75 -2.34 2.88
C SER A 22 -7.45 -3.58 2.35
N GLY A 23 -8.42 -3.39 1.49
CA GLY A 23 -9.19 -4.46 0.85
C GLY A 23 -10.68 -4.13 0.75
N PRO A 24 -11.49 -5.07 0.21
CA PRO A 24 -12.91 -4.85 -0.04
C PRO A 24 -13.74 -4.52 1.20
N GLU A 25 -13.35 -5.01 2.38
CA GLU A 25 -14.06 -4.77 3.65
C GLU A 25 -13.51 -3.57 4.45
N ALA A 26 -12.55 -2.81 3.91
CA ALA A 26 -11.87 -1.72 4.63
C ALA A 26 -12.85 -0.65 5.13
N TRP A 27 -13.82 -0.27 4.32
CA TRP A 27 -14.80 0.75 4.71
C TRP A 27 -15.81 0.24 5.72
N ASP A 28 -16.25 -1.01 5.58
CA ASP A 28 -17.21 -1.60 6.54
C ASP A 28 -16.57 -1.85 7.89
N ALA A 29 -15.31 -2.30 7.91
CA ALA A 29 -14.53 -2.40 9.14
C ALA A 29 -14.38 -1.04 9.83
N THR A 30 -14.09 0.00 9.06
CA THR A 30 -13.96 1.37 9.59
C THR A 30 -15.31 1.90 10.13
N ARG A 31 -16.43 1.66 9.44
CA ARG A 31 -17.77 2.04 9.92
C ARG A 31 -18.11 1.40 11.26
N ARG A 32 -17.71 0.14 11.48
CA ARG A 32 -17.95 -0.55 12.76
C ARG A 32 -17.25 0.16 13.92
N LEU A 33 -16.05 0.70 13.69
CA LEU A 33 -15.28 1.40 14.72
C LEU A 33 -15.73 2.84 14.95
N CYS A 34 -16.07 3.59 13.88
CA CYS A 34 -16.30 5.04 13.98
C CYS A 34 -17.72 5.51 13.61
N GLY A 35 -18.61 4.58 13.20
CA GLY A 35 -19.95 4.89 12.75
C GLY A 35 -20.00 5.49 11.34
N THR A 36 -19.64 6.75 11.19
CA THR A 36 -19.71 7.47 9.91
C THR A 36 -18.33 7.71 9.33
N LEU A 37 -18.13 7.25 8.08
CA LEU A 37 -16.88 7.51 7.36
C LEU A 37 -16.73 9.00 7.05
N PRO A 38 -15.48 9.50 6.96
CA PRO A 38 -15.21 10.80 6.35
C PRO A 38 -15.51 10.77 4.84
N GLU A 39 -15.59 11.95 4.23
CA GLU A 39 -15.56 12.06 2.77
C GLU A 39 -14.22 11.51 2.24
N LEU A 40 -14.27 10.91 1.05
CA LEU A 40 -13.08 10.32 0.45
C LEU A 40 -11.95 11.34 0.30
N ARG A 41 -10.76 10.95 0.73
CA ARG A 41 -9.52 11.75 0.69
C ARG A 41 -9.56 13.01 1.57
N GLN A 42 -10.54 13.11 2.44
CA GLN A 42 -10.60 14.14 3.48
C GLN A 42 -10.39 13.49 4.85
N MET A 43 -9.60 14.16 5.67
CA MET A 43 -9.39 13.74 7.06
C MET A 43 -10.50 14.30 7.95
N ALA A 44 -11.02 13.46 8.83
CA ALA A 44 -11.97 13.89 9.83
C ALA A 44 -11.71 13.20 11.16
N VAL A 45 -11.89 13.95 12.25
CA VAL A 45 -11.82 13.42 13.60
C VAL A 45 -13.04 12.54 13.88
N ARG A 46 -12.79 11.34 14.42
CA ARG A 46 -13.82 10.39 14.84
C ARG A 46 -13.42 9.72 16.13
N VAL A 47 -14.39 9.45 16.97
CA VAL A 47 -14.21 8.61 18.16
C VAL A 47 -14.33 7.16 17.74
N LEU A 48 -13.25 6.39 17.91
CA LEU A 48 -13.25 4.94 17.72
C LEU A 48 -13.84 4.27 18.95
N ARG A 49 -14.67 3.26 18.75
CA ARG A 49 -15.36 2.53 19.80
C ARG A 49 -15.20 1.03 19.61
N ASP A 50 -15.14 0.31 20.74
CA ASP A 50 -15.24 -1.14 20.77
C ASP A 50 -16.70 -1.61 20.53
N LYS A 51 -16.92 -2.94 20.50
CA LYS A 51 -18.24 -3.55 20.35
C LYS A 51 -19.20 -3.25 21.52
N GLN A 52 -18.65 -2.91 22.68
CA GLN A 52 -19.43 -2.53 23.85
C GLN A 52 -19.79 -1.03 23.87
N GLY A 53 -19.26 -0.25 22.91
CA GLY A 53 -19.49 1.18 22.79
C GLY A 53 -18.51 2.05 23.59
N ASN A 54 -17.51 1.45 24.25
CA ASN A 54 -16.47 2.21 24.95
C ASN A 54 -15.55 2.91 23.97
N ALA A 55 -15.12 4.15 24.28
CA ALA A 55 -14.17 4.87 23.46
C ALA A 55 -12.77 4.24 23.57
N LEU A 56 -12.17 3.94 22.40
CA LEU A 56 -10.81 3.46 22.28
C LEU A 56 -9.82 4.62 22.11
N ASP A 57 -10.16 5.55 21.21
CA ASP A 57 -9.37 6.75 20.93
C ASP A 57 -10.21 7.78 20.15
N GLU A 58 -9.73 9.02 20.10
CA GLU A 58 -10.20 10.03 19.18
C GLU A 58 -9.15 10.19 18.07
N ALA A 59 -9.44 9.72 16.89
CA ALA A 59 -8.51 9.55 15.79
C ALA A 59 -8.86 10.41 14.56
N LEU A 60 -7.84 10.81 13.80
CA LEU A 60 -8.05 11.29 12.44
C LEU A 60 -8.16 10.09 11.50
N ILE A 61 -9.25 10.04 10.74
CA ILE A 61 -9.49 8.98 9.74
C ILE A 61 -9.48 9.57 8.36
N VAL A 62 -8.86 8.86 7.41
CA VAL A 62 -8.93 9.14 5.98
C VAL A 62 -9.23 7.87 5.21
N CYS A 63 -10.11 7.98 4.19
CA CYS A 63 -10.49 6.87 3.32
C CYS A 63 -10.08 7.16 1.89
N PHE A 64 -9.57 6.13 1.20
CA PHE A 64 -9.18 6.18 -0.20
C PHE A 64 -9.95 5.11 -0.98
N GLU A 65 -10.45 5.50 -2.14
CA GLU A 65 -11.16 4.61 -3.04
C GLU A 65 -10.20 3.71 -3.83
N LYS A 66 -10.70 2.53 -4.17
CA LYS A 66 -10.06 1.56 -5.07
C LYS A 66 -9.50 2.24 -6.33
N LYS A 67 -8.36 1.78 -6.82
CA LYS A 67 -7.59 2.31 -7.96
C LYS A 67 -6.94 3.68 -7.74
N ARG A 68 -7.30 4.43 -6.70
CA ARG A 68 -6.71 5.73 -6.36
C ARG A 68 -6.03 5.74 -4.98
N SER A 69 -5.82 4.56 -4.43
CA SER A 69 -5.11 4.28 -3.17
C SER A 69 -3.70 3.75 -3.44
N PHE A 70 -2.92 3.57 -2.39
CA PHE A 70 -1.58 2.99 -2.45
C PHE A 70 -1.60 1.54 -2.95
N THR A 71 -2.46 0.70 -2.37
CA THR A 71 -2.54 -0.73 -2.72
C THR A 71 -3.39 -0.99 -3.98
N GLY A 72 -4.14 0.00 -4.46
CA GLY A 72 -5.14 -0.20 -5.52
C GLY A 72 -6.49 -0.72 -5.03
N GLU A 73 -6.61 -1.09 -3.75
CA GLU A 73 -7.86 -1.47 -3.07
C GLU A 73 -8.46 -0.29 -2.29
N ASP A 74 -9.66 -0.45 -1.72
CA ASP A 74 -10.17 0.50 -0.76
C ASP A 74 -9.29 0.51 0.49
N ILE A 75 -8.92 1.70 0.96
CA ILE A 75 -8.06 1.88 2.13
C ILE A 75 -8.74 2.81 3.13
N CYS A 76 -8.57 2.50 4.41
CA CYS A 76 -8.76 3.44 5.50
C CYS A 76 -7.49 3.51 6.36
N GLU A 77 -7.12 4.71 6.77
CA GLU A 77 -6.02 4.96 7.70
C GLU A 77 -6.56 5.64 8.95
N PHE A 78 -6.13 5.12 10.10
CA PHE A 78 -6.43 5.63 11.42
C PHE A 78 -5.16 6.25 12.00
N HIS A 79 -5.14 7.56 12.15
CA HIS A 79 -4.06 8.29 12.81
C HIS A 79 -4.44 8.44 14.28
N LEU A 80 -3.91 7.53 15.09
CA LEU A 80 -4.20 7.35 16.50
C LEU A 80 -3.18 8.10 17.36
N HIS A 81 -3.52 8.31 18.66
CA HIS A 81 -2.48 8.58 19.64
C HIS A 81 -1.54 7.38 19.77
N GLY A 82 -0.23 7.61 19.65
CA GLY A 82 0.82 6.58 19.58
C GLY A 82 1.11 5.89 20.92
N SER A 83 0.09 5.61 21.71
CA SER A 83 0.19 4.82 22.94
C SER A 83 0.10 3.33 22.59
N THR A 84 0.97 2.49 23.17
CA THR A 84 0.93 1.04 22.97
C THR A 84 -0.42 0.43 23.36
N ALA A 85 -1.08 0.98 24.38
CA ALA A 85 -2.40 0.53 24.81
C ALA A 85 -3.48 0.84 23.78
N VAL A 86 -3.49 2.05 23.20
CA VAL A 86 -4.42 2.45 22.13
C VAL A 86 -4.21 1.60 20.89
N ILE A 87 -2.96 1.48 20.43
CA ILE A 87 -2.63 0.66 19.25
C ILE A 87 -3.11 -0.78 19.45
N SER A 88 -2.79 -1.40 20.61
CA SER A 88 -3.20 -2.76 20.91
C SER A 88 -4.72 -2.91 20.94
N ALA A 89 -5.45 -1.98 21.55
CA ALA A 89 -6.89 -2.03 21.63
C ALA A 89 -7.56 -1.97 20.24
N VAL A 90 -7.11 -1.06 19.38
CA VAL A 90 -7.64 -0.95 18.01
C VAL A 90 -7.29 -2.17 17.15
N LEU A 91 -6.05 -2.68 17.24
CA LEU A 91 -5.65 -3.89 16.51
C LEU A 91 -6.44 -5.12 16.99
N THR A 92 -6.71 -5.23 18.29
CA THR A 92 -7.53 -6.32 18.85
C THR A 92 -8.95 -6.25 18.29
N GLU A 93 -9.58 -5.09 18.31
CA GLU A 93 -10.94 -4.91 17.79
C GLU A 93 -11.01 -5.22 16.27
N LEU A 94 -10.01 -4.83 15.49
CA LEU A 94 -9.93 -5.21 14.08
C LEU A 94 -9.74 -6.72 13.88
N SER A 95 -8.94 -7.38 14.73
CA SER A 95 -8.68 -8.83 14.65
C SER A 95 -9.88 -9.70 14.96
N GLU A 96 -10.84 -9.19 15.74
CA GLU A 96 -12.09 -9.87 16.03
C GLU A 96 -13.10 -9.90 14.86
N ASN A 97 -12.82 -9.14 13.80
CA ASN A 97 -13.61 -9.19 12.58
C ASN A 97 -13.11 -10.34 11.67
N PRO A 98 -13.91 -11.39 11.44
CA PRO A 98 -13.49 -12.57 10.68
C PRO A 98 -13.20 -12.30 9.20
N CYS A 99 -13.62 -11.15 8.69
CA CYS A 99 -13.33 -10.71 7.31
C CYS A 99 -11.98 -10.01 7.16
N LEU A 100 -11.27 -9.78 8.26
CA LEU A 100 -9.98 -9.10 8.28
C LEU A 100 -8.88 -10.05 8.73
N LYS A 101 -7.69 -9.86 8.16
CA LYS A 101 -6.46 -10.57 8.50
C LYS A 101 -5.37 -9.58 8.88
N SER A 102 -4.59 -9.92 9.90
CA SER A 102 -3.36 -9.18 10.20
C SER A 102 -2.40 -9.31 9.03
N ALA A 103 -1.90 -8.19 8.53
CA ALA A 103 -0.96 -8.17 7.40
C ALA A 103 0.40 -8.72 7.79
N GLU A 104 1.02 -9.45 6.89
CA GLU A 104 2.43 -9.83 6.97
C GLU A 104 3.33 -8.66 6.56
N PRO A 105 4.62 -8.64 6.97
CA PRO A 105 5.56 -7.64 6.49
C PRO A 105 5.57 -7.54 4.96
N GLY A 106 5.45 -6.32 4.43
CA GLY A 106 5.42 -6.07 2.99
C GLY A 106 4.10 -6.38 2.27
N GLU A 107 3.06 -6.87 2.96
CA GLU A 107 1.82 -7.33 2.31
C GLU A 107 1.04 -6.20 1.62
N PHE A 108 1.02 -4.98 2.16
CA PHE A 108 0.44 -3.82 1.46
C PHE A 108 1.17 -3.50 0.15
N THR A 109 2.50 -3.62 0.15
CA THR A 109 3.32 -3.39 -1.04
C THR A 109 3.11 -4.52 -2.07
N ARG A 110 2.93 -5.76 -1.60
CA ARG A 110 2.54 -6.90 -2.44
C ARG A 110 1.17 -6.67 -3.09
N GLN A 111 0.16 -6.19 -2.35
CA GLN A 111 -1.13 -5.81 -2.94
C GLN A 111 -0.96 -4.72 -4.03
N ALA A 112 -0.10 -3.72 -3.79
CA ALA A 112 0.17 -2.68 -4.76
C ALA A 112 0.81 -3.23 -6.06
N LEU A 113 1.75 -4.17 -5.95
CA LEU A 113 2.37 -4.87 -7.07
C LEU A 113 1.34 -5.71 -7.86
N GLU A 114 0.56 -6.54 -7.17
CA GLU A 114 -0.47 -7.40 -7.77
C GLU A 114 -1.57 -6.60 -8.48
N ASN A 115 -1.90 -5.42 -7.96
CA ASN A 115 -2.85 -4.48 -8.56
C ASN A 115 -2.23 -3.56 -9.64
N GLY A 116 -0.96 -3.75 -10.00
CA GLY A 116 -0.27 -2.96 -11.01
C GLY A 116 -0.07 -1.48 -10.64
N ARG A 117 -0.07 -1.17 -9.32
CA ARG A 117 0.23 0.18 -8.81
C ARG A 117 1.72 0.47 -8.76
N LEU A 118 2.50 -0.57 -8.52
CA LEU A 118 3.95 -0.57 -8.52
C LEU A 118 4.44 -1.72 -9.39
N ASP A 119 5.58 -1.56 -10.04
CA ASP A 119 6.36 -2.66 -10.59
C ASP A 119 7.40 -3.17 -9.57
N LEU A 120 8.09 -4.27 -9.91
CA LEU A 120 9.03 -4.91 -8.99
C LEU A 120 10.20 -3.98 -8.63
N ALA A 121 10.72 -3.21 -9.59
CA ALA A 121 11.81 -2.25 -9.33
C ALA A 121 11.34 -1.12 -8.41
N GLN A 122 10.10 -0.67 -8.57
CA GLN A 122 9.50 0.34 -7.68
C GLN A 122 9.28 -0.20 -6.26
N VAL A 123 8.93 -1.48 -6.11
CA VAL A 123 8.83 -2.15 -4.80
C VAL A 123 10.19 -2.15 -4.09
N GLU A 124 11.25 -2.52 -4.79
CA GLU A 124 12.64 -2.47 -4.27
C GLU A 124 13.05 -1.02 -3.94
N GLY A 125 12.76 -0.07 -4.84
CA GLY A 125 13.03 1.34 -4.60
C GLY A 125 12.28 1.93 -3.39
N LEU A 126 11.08 1.43 -3.10
CA LEU A 126 10.34 1.80 -1.88
C LEU A 126 11.01 1.26 -0.62
N ALA A 127 11.48 0.01 -0.63
CA ALA A 127 12.21 -0.58 0.48
C ALA A 127 13.52 0.18 0.73
N ASP A 128 14.31 0.43 -0.31
CA ASP A 128 15.54 1.22 -0.23
C ASP A 128 15.29 2.65 0.30
N LEU A 129 14.15 3.25 -0.05
CA LEU A 129 13.80 4.59 0.42
C LEU A 129 13.50 4.62 1.93
N ILE A 130 12.86 3.56 2.45
CA ILE A 130 12.57 3.42 3.88
C ILE A 130 13.85 3.18 4.66
N ASP A 131 14.79 2.42 4.11
CA ASP A 131 16.06 2.04 4.75
C ASP A 131 17.19 3.07 4.50
N ALA A 132 16.93 4.13 3.73
CA ALA A 132 17.93 5.14 3.39
C ALA A 132 18.40 5.93 4.61
N GLU A 133 19.69 5.87 4.92
CA GLU A 133 20.35 6.61 6.00
C GLU A 133 21.10 7.86 5.50
N THR A 134 21.38 7.95 4.20
CA THR A 134 22.12 9.06 3.59
C THR A 134 21.30 9.75 2.51
N GLU A 135 21.62 11.00 2.23
CA GLU A 135 20.98 11.78 1.16
C GLU A 135 21.21 11.16 -0.23
N MET A 136 22.35 10.53 -0.46
CA MET A 136 22.63 9.85 -1.71
C MET A 136 21.75 8.61 -1.90
N GLN A 137 21.59 7.78 -0.84
CA GLN A 137 20.69 6.63 -0.85
C GLN A 137 19.25 7.08 -1.10
N ARG A 138 18.78 8.09 -0.38
CA ARG A 138 17.43 8.64 -0.56
C ARG A 138 17.17 9.07 -2.00
N ARG A 139 18.11 9.81 -2.61
CA ARG A 139 17.99 10.25 -4.01
C ARG A 139 17.97 9.09 -4.99
N GLN A 140 18.83 8.10 -4.78
CA GLN A 140 18.87 6.90 -5.62
C GLN A 140 17.57 6.11 -5.53
N ALA A 141 17.11 5.80 -4.32
CA ALA A 141 15.87 5.10 -4.07
C ALA A 141 14.66 5.82 -4.69
N GLN A 142 14.61 7.15 -4.56
CA GLN A 142 13.54 7.94 -5.19
C GLN A 142 13.53 7.87 -6.72
N ARG A 143 14.69 7.79 -7.38
CA ARG A 143 14.76 7.62 -8.84
C ARG A 143 14.22 6.27 -9.27
N VAL A 144 14.55 5.21 -8.52
CA VAL A 144 14.06 3.85 -8.79
C VAL A 144 12.55 3.80 -8.57
N LEU A 145 12.06 4.31 -7.44
CA LEU A 145 10.63 4.38 -7.12
C LEU A 145 9.84 5.22 -8.14
N ALA A 146 10.44 6.25 -8.73
CA ALA A 146 9.84 7.05 -9.80
C ALA A 146 9.75 6.33 -11.16
N GLY A 147 10.26 5.09 -11.27
CA GLY A 147 10.12 4.25 -12.47
C GLY A 147 11.28 4.35 -13.47
N ALA A 148 12.40 5.00 -13.15
CA ALA A 148 13.50 5.19 -14.08
C ALA A 148 14.06 3.88 -14.67
N ILE A 149 14.08 2.79 -13.90
CA ILE A 149 14.51 1.47 -14.38
C ILE A 149 13.44 0.86 -15.29
N GLY A 150 12.16 0.93 -14.89
CA GLY A 150 11.05 0.41 -15.66
C GLY A 150 10.93 1.05 -17.05
N ASP A 151 11.15 2.35 -17.15
CA ASP A 151 11.12 3.08 -18.43
C ASP A 151 12.28 2.63 -19.35
N SER A 152 13.49 2.48 -18.80
CA SER A 152 14.63 1.95 -19.56
C SER A 152 14.38 0.50 -20.03
N ALA A 153 13.83 -0.34 -19.16
CA ALA A 153 13.50 -1.72 -19.47
C ALA A 153 12.44 -1.85 -20.59
N LYS A 154 11.46 -0.96 -20.63
CA LYS A 154 10.46 -0.91 -21.72
C LYS A 154 11.13 -0.63 -23.07
N ILE A 155 12.01 0.37 -23.12
CA ILE A 155 12.76 0.71 -24.34
C ILE A 155 13.58 -0.50 -24.81
N TRP A 156 14.37 -1.10 -23.93
CA TRP A 156 15.18 -2.29 -24.26
C TRP A 156 14.33 -3.47 -24.71
N ARG A 157 13.17 -3.68 -24.08
CA ARG A 157 12.24 -4.74 -24.49
C ARG A 157 11.73 -4.53 -25.91
N GLU A 158 11.34 -3.30 -26.26
CA GLU A 158 10.87 -2.95 -27.60
C GLU A 158 11.98 -3.15 -28.65
N ASP A 159 13.19 -2.73 -28.34
CA ASP A 159 14.36 -2.92 -29.24
C ASP A 159 14.70 -4.40 -29.43
N LEU A 160 14.65 -5.20 -28.35
CA LEU A 160 14.88 -6.66 -28.43
C LEU A 160 13.80 -7.38 -29.22
N ILE A 161 12.53 -7.03 -29.04
CA ILE A 161 11.43 -7.60 -29.84
C ILE A 161 11.62 -7.24 -31.31
N ARG A 162 11.96 -5.98 -31.62
CA ARG A 162 12.21 -5.56 -32.99
C ARG A 162 13.37 -6.34 -33.64
N ALA A 163 14.47 -6.52 -32.88
CA ALA A 163 15.60 -7.32 -33.36
C ALA A 163 15.21 -8.79 -33.58
N ALA A 164 14.44 -9.38 -32.68
CA ALA A 164 13.94 -10.76 -32.83
C ALA A 164 13.05 -10.90 -34.05
N CYS A 165 12.10 -10.01 -34.29
CA CYS A 165 11.24 -10.04 -35.48
C CYS A 165 12.03 -9.91 -36.78
N LEU A 166 13.07 -9.06 -36.80
CA LEU A 166 13.94 -8.95 -38.00
C LEU A 166 14.73 -10.24 -38.26
N LEU A 167 15.23 -10.91 -37.23
CA LEU A 167 15.91 -12.20 -37.36
C LEU A 167 14.94 -13.30 -37.83
N GLU A 168 13.76 -13.39 -37.27
CA GLU A 168 12.72 -14.34 -37.71
C GLU A 168 12.35 -14.11 -39.17
N ALA A 169 12.15 -12.85 -39.58
CA ALA A 169 11.86 -12.52 -40.96
C ALA A 169 12.97 -12.97 -41.93
N THR A 170 14.26 -12.86 -41.55
CA THR A 170 15.37 -13.35 -42.37
C THR A 170 15.49 -14.86 -42.42
N ILE A 171 14.93 -15.59 -41.46
CA ILE A 171 14.89 -17.05 -41.41
C ILE A 171 13.71 -17.59 -42.24
N ASP A 172 12.53 -16.95 -42.03
CA ASP A 172 11.29 -17.42 -42.66
C ASP A 172 11.18 -17.04 -44.15
N PHE A 173 11.82 -15.96 -44.59
CA PHE A 173 11.74 -15.43 -45.97
C PHE A 173 13.10 -15.52 -46.70
N VAL A 174 13.88 -16.56 -46.47
CA VAL A 174 15.19 -16.77 -47.11
C VAL A 174 15.07 -16.94 -48.65
N ASP A 175 13.88 -17.27 -49.18
CA ASP A 175 13.65 -17.56 -50.60
C ASP A 175 12.95 -16.41 -51.37
N GLU A 176 12.79 -15.21 -50.79
CA GLU A 176 12.24 -14.05 -51.51
C GLU A 176 13.37 -13.04 -51.84
N ASP A 177 14.19 -13.39 -52.87
CA ASP A 177 15.04 -12.46 -53.63
C ASP A 177 14.39 -12.07 -54.96
#